data_2dd863928f55ea69f9c9c6819ebee8f9
#
_entry.id   2dd863928f55ea69f9c9c6819ebee8f9
#
_cell.length_a   1.000
_cell.length_b   1.000
_cell.length_c   1.000
_cell.angle_alpha   90.00
_cell.angle_beta   90.00
_cell.angle_gamma   90.00
#
_symmetry.space_group_name_H-M   'P 1'
#
loop_
_entity.id
_entity.type
_entity.pdbx_description
1 polymer ?
#
loop_
_entity_poly.entity_id
_entity_poly.type
_entity_poly.pdbx_seq_one_letter_code
_entity_poly.pdbx_strand_id
1 'polypeptide(L)'
;MYIITGYAAFKLPVILYRDVIQPVTMQDAPADGVTIVSSDAGFVVNDPHQLTAAQMFQKFSACKEEVKRTSILQEVEAKGKVWGTFLMFRNGSRPIMINSEYDAFVDHHEFVYHSSNSPFAPILVTDTVDPKKAAVSVLIAPMKANDEIQQVCNRLFA
;
A
#
# COMPACT_ATOMS: atom_id res chain seq x y z
N MET A 1 -12.11 9.67 0.84
CA MET A 1 -11.06 10.03 1.81
C MET A 1 -9.77 9.29 1.51
N TYR A 2 -8.63 9.93 1.74
CA TYR A 2 -7.32 9.31 1.56
C TYR A 2 -6.52 9.46 2.85
N ILE A 3 -5.78 8.40 3.20
CA ILE A 3 -4.86 8.39 4.35
C ILE A 3 -3.52 7.92 3.83
N ILE A 4 -2.45 8.61 4.17
CA ILE A 4 -1.08 8.21 3.83
C ILE A 4 -0.31 8.01 5.13
N THR A 5 0.33 6.87 5.27
CA THR A 5 1.18 6.55 6.42
C THR A 5 2.40 5.77 5.97
N GLY A 6 3.60 6.27 6.32
CA GLY A 6 4.85 5.58 5.99
C GLY A 6 4.95 5.16 4.53
N TYR A 7 4.86 3.88 4.27
CA TYR A 7 4.96 3.27 2.94
C TYR A 7 3.63 2.74 2.40
N ALA A 8 2.50 3.15 2.99
CA ALA A 8 1.18 2.77 2.51
C ALA A 8 0.27 3.99 2.38
N ALA A 9 -0.66 3.92 1.42
CA ALA A 9 -1.72 4.90 1.25
C ALA A 9 -3.06 4.18 1.08
N PHE A 10 -4.10 4.71 1.71
CA PHE A 10 -5.44 4.13 1.74
C PHE A 10 -6.42 5.09 1.08
N LYS A 11 -7.27 4.55 0.21
CA LYS A 11 -8.47 5.20 -0.29
C LYS A 11 -9.68 4.53 0.37
N LEU A 12 -10.44 5.27 1.13
CA LEU A 12 -11.57 4.77 1.92
C LEU A 12 -12.82 5.62 1.66
N PRO A 13 -14.02 5.04 1.80
CA PRO A 13 -15.26 5.82 1.83
C PRO A 13 -15.22 6.87 2.94
N VAL A 14 -15.74 8.06 2.67
CA VAL A 14 -15.74 9.19 3.64
C VAL A 14 -16.53 8.86 4.89
N ILE A 15 -17.56 8.02 4.76
CA ILE A 15 -18.39 7.60 5.91
C ILE A 15 -17.57 6.96 7.04
N LEU A 16 -16.44 6.35 6.71
CA LEU A 16 -15.55 5.73 7.69
C LEU A 16 -14.72 6.74 8.49
N TYR A 17 -14.72 8.02 8.10
CA TYR A 17 -13.93 9.02 8.83
C TYR A 17 -14.32 9.08 10.30
N ARG A 18 -15.60 9.16 10.58
CA ARG A 18 -16.15 9.28 11.92
C ARG A 18 -15.78 8.13 12.84
N ASP A 19 -15.77 6.92 12.27
CA ASP A 19 -15.59 5.70 13.06
C ASP A 19 -14.11 5.30 13.19
N VAL A 20 -13.27 5.70 12.23
CA VAL A 20 -11.87 5.25 12.16
C VAL A 20 -10.89 6.38 12.49
N ILE A 21 -11.08 7.58 11.94
CA ILE A 21 -10.08 8.65 12.00
C ILE A 21 -10.38 9.63 13.13
N GLN A 22 -11.63 10.04 13.28
CA GLN A 22 -12.01 11.00 14.31
C GLN A 22 -11.65 10.57 15.72
N PRO A 23 -11.83 9.30 16.15
CA PRO A 23 -11.42 8.86 17.49
C PRO A 23 -9.90 8.99 17.75
N VAL A 24 -9.08 8.89 16.70
CA VAL A 24 -7.62 8.98 16.80
C VAL A 24 -7.14 10.42 16.74
N THR A 25 -7.71 11.22 15.84
CA THR A 25 -7.25 12.58 15.60
C THR A 25 -7.93 13.62 16.46
N MET A 26 -9.10 13.30 17.01
CA MET A 26 -10.00 14.24 17.73
C MET A 26 -10.37 15.48 16.89
N GLN A 27 -10.27 15.36 15.57
CA GLN A 27 -10.56 16.41 14.60
C GLN A 27 -11.85 16.09 13.84
N ASP A 28 -12.60 17.12 13.50
CA ASP A 28 -13.73 16.98 12.59
C ASP A 28 -13.24 16.66 11.16
N ALA A 29 -14.12 16.06 10.36
CA ALA A 29 -13.80 15.76 8.98
C ALA A 29 -13.39 17.05 8.25
N PRO A 30 -12.23 17.08 7.58
CA PRO A 30 -11.82 18.24 6.82
C PRO A 30 -12.77 18.47 5.65
N ALA A 31 -12.84 19.72 5.19
CA ALA A 31 -13.57 20.06 3.96
C ALA A 31 -12.95 19.36 2.75
N ASP A 32 -13.73 19.21 1.68
CA ASP A 32 -13.24 18.59 0.44
C ASP A 32 -12.01 19.35 -0.09
N GLY A 33 -11.00 18.59 -0.48
CA GLY A 33 -9.73 19.12 -0.98
C GLY A 33 -8.73 19.55 0.10
N VAL A 34 -9.08 19.48 1.37
CA VAL A 34 -8.15 19.77 2.47
C VAL A 34 -7.30 18.53 2.77
N THR A 35 -6.00 18.72 2.88
CA THR A 35 -5.05 17.71 3.34
C THR A 35 -4.58 18.03 4.75
N ILE A 36 -4.67 17.07 5.64
CA ILE A 36 -4.11 17.16 6.99
C ILE A 36 -2.92 16.21 7.06
N VAL A 37 -1.77 16.74 7.42
CA VAL A 37 -0.57 15.96 7.69
C VAL A 37 -0.36 15.90 9.20
N SER A 38 -0.34 14.70 9.74
CA SER A 38 0.00 14.43 11.13
C SER A 38 1.49 14.09 11.25
N SER A 39 2.16 14.72 12.19
CA SER A 39 3.55 14.42 12.55
C SER A 39 3.71 14.54 14.07
N ASP A 40 4.86 14.12 14.58
CA ASP A 40 5.22 14.29 16.01
C ASP A 40 5.23 15.77 16.45
N ALA A 41 5.35 16.70 15.50
CA ALA A 41 5.29 18.14 15.74
C ALA A 41 3.86 18.73 15.71
N GLY A 42 2.83 17.90 15.48
CA GLY A 42 1.44 18.30 15.37
C GLY A 42 0.85 18.18 13.97
N PHE A 43 -0.25 18.90 13.71
CA PHE A 43 -0.97 18.85 12.44
C PHE A 43 -0.66 20.07 11.57
N VAL A 44 -0.36 19.82 10.30
CA VAL A 44 -0.23 20.84 9.25
C VAL A 44 -1.39 20.69 8.27
N VAL A 45 -2.09 21.79 8.02
CA VAL A 45 -3.22 21.83 7.08
C VAL A 45 -2.74 22.43 5.75
N ASN A 46 -3.06 21.74 4.64
CA ASN A 46 -2.71 22.17 3.27
C ASN A 46 -1.19 22.32 3.02
N ASP A 47 -0.44 21.22 3.04
CA ASP A 47 0.93 21.22 2.54
C ASP A 47 0.92 21.30 0.99
N PRO A 48 1.35 22.42 0.37
CA PRO A 48 1.29 22.60 -1.08
C PRO A 48 2.35 21.77 -1.84
N HIS A 49 3.29 21.15 -1.14
CA HIS A 49 4.40 20.41 -1.76
C HIS A 49 4.13 18.91 -1.92
N GLN A 50 3.04 18.39 -1.39
CA GLN A 50 2.70 16.98 -1.53
C GLN A 50 1.84 16.76 -2.77
N LEU A 51 2.22 15.73 -3.56
CA LEU A 51 1.33 15.14 -4.54
C LEU A 51 0.05 14.73 -3.81
N THR A 52 -1.09 15.20 -4.30
CA THR A 52 -2.35 14.83 -3.66
C THR A 52 -2.49 13.30 -3.72
N ALA A 53 -2.98 12.71 -2.65
CA ALA A 53 -3.23 11.26 -2.61
C ALA A 53 -4.10 10.80 -3.78
N ALA A 54 -5.07 11.61 -4.20
CA ALA A 54 -5.90 11.35 -5.37
C ALA A 54 -5.08 11.17 -6.65
N GLN A 55 -4.08 12.01 -6.89
CA GLN A 55 -3.19 11.89 -8.06
C GLN A 55 -2.34 10.62 -8.00
N MET A 56 -1.87 10.21 -6.80
CA MET A 56 -1.17 8.94 -6.63
C MET A 56 -2.06 7.75 -7.02
N PHE A 57 -3.27 7.67 -6.48
CA PHE A 57 -4.19 6.59 -6.81
C PHE A 57 -4.59 6.60 -8.29
N GLN A 58 -4.80 7.76 -8.89
CA GLN A 58 -5.07 7.88 -10.33
C GLN A 58 -3.91 7.35 -11.17
N LYS A 59 -2.68 7.72 -10.84
CA LYS A 59 -1.47 7.24 -11.54
C LYS A 59 -1.33 5.72 -11.47
N PHE A 60 -1.58 5.13 -10.31
CA PHE A 60 -1.40 3.69 -10.10
C PHE A 60 -2.65 2.86 -10.41
N SER A 61 -3.80 3.46 -10.65
CA SER A 61 -5.00 2.73 -11.15
C SER A 61 -4.79 2.06 -12.52
N ALA A 62 -3.69 2.35 -13.20
CA ALA A 62 -3.26 1.65 -14.41
C ALA A 62 -2.56 0.31 -14.15
N CYS A 63 -2.21 0.00 -12.88
CA CYS A 63 -1.67 -1.31 -12.51
C CYS A 63 -2.77 -2.37 -12.70
N LYS A 64 -2.58 -3.26 -13.69
CA LYS A 64 -3.61 -4.24 -14.07
C LYS A 64 -3.15 -5.69 -13.94
N GLU A 65 -1.85 -5.91 -13.73
CA GLU A 65 -1.32 -7.26 -13.61
C GLU A 65 -1.66 -7.81 -12.23
N GLU A 66 -2.41 -8.89 -12.19
CA GLU A 66 -2.75 -9.58 -10.94
C GLU A 66 -1.50 -10.17 -10.31
N VAL A 67 -1.38 -9.95 -9.01
CA VAL A 67 -0.31 -10.48 -8.17
C VAL A 67 -0.95 -11.32 -7.08
N LYS A 68 -0.37 -12.48 -6.79
CA LYS A 68 -0.86 -13.35 -5.72
C LYS A 68 0.05 -13.27 -4.50
N ARG A 69 -0.57 -13.15 -3.34
CA ARG A 69 0.12 -13.30 -2.07
C ARG A 69 0.59 -14.75 -1.90
N THR A 70 1.82 -14.92 -1.45
CA THR A 70 2.35 -16.21 -1.04
C THR A 70 2.33 -16.32 0.49
N SER A 71 2.49 -17.53 1.02
CA SER A 71 2.68 -17.75 2.46
C SER A 71 4.14 -17.57 2.92
N ILE A 72 5.01 -17.12 2.02
CA ILE A 72 6.44 -17.00 2.30
C ILE A 72 6.71 -15.66 2.98
N LEU A 73 7.31 -15.74 4.16
CA LEU A 73 7.75 -14.60 4.96
C LEU A 73 9.28 -14.62 5.06
N GLN A 74 9.89 -13.46 5.00
CA GLN A 74 11.32 -13.27 5.17
C GLN A 74 11.59 -12.18 6.20
N GLU A 75 12.40 -12.47 7.21
CA GLU A 75 12.93 -11.44 8.09
C GLU A 75 13.95 -10.58 7.34
N VAL A 76 13.81 -9.27 7.44
CA VAL A 76 14.65 -8.29 6.76
C VAL A 76 15.22 -7.33 7.79
N GLU A 77 16.52 -7.15 7.77
CA GLU A 77 17.17 -6.08 8.51
C GLU A 77 17.11 -4.78 7.69
N ALA A 78 16.33 -3.83 8.21
CA ALA A 78 16.25 -2.47 7.68
C ALA A 78 16.63 -1.48 8.79
N LYS A 79 15.80 -0.51 9.11
CA LYS A 79 15.93 0.33 10.32
C LYS A 79 15.40 -0.38 11.59
N GLY A 80 15.54 -1.70 11.64
CA GLY A 80 14.99 -2.63 12.60
C GLY A 80 14.61 -3.94 11.91
N LYS A 81 14.29 -4.97 12.69
CA LYS A 81 13.82 -6.25 12.12
C LYS A 81 12.37 -6.12 11.69
N VAL A 82 12.11 -6.34 10.43
CA VAL A 82 10.76 -6.35 9.84
C VAL A 82 10.55 -7.63 9.05
N TRP A 83 9.31 -8.06 8.96
CA TRP A 83 8.93 -9.19 8.12
C TRP A 83 8.45 -8.70 6.76
N GLY A 84 8.98 -9.30 5.70
CA GLY A 84 8.51 -9.11 4.34
C GLY A 84 7.61 -10.24 3.89
N THR A 85 6.45 -9.93 3.34
CA THR A 85 5.57 -10.87 2.65
C THR A 85 5.91 -10.88 1.17
N PHE A 86 6.07 -12.08 0.59
CA PHE A 86 6.28 -12.22 -0.84
C PHE A 86 4.95 -12.31 -1.60
N LEU A 87 4.90 -11.54 -2.68
CA LEU A 87 3.85 -11.58 -3.69
C LEU A 87 4.46 -12.06 -5.01
N MET A 88 3.69 -12.81 -5.78
CA MET A 88 4.12 -13.36 -7.06
C MET A 88 3.18 -12.93 -8.18
N PHE A 89 3.72 -12.46 -9.29
CA PHE A 89 2.92 -12.26 -10.49
C PHE A 89 2.31 -13.59 -10.96
N ARG A 90 1.11 -13.52 -11.50
CA ARG A 90 0.38 -14.70 -11.98
C ARG A 90 1.15 -15.48 -13.04
N ASN A 91 1.94 -14.79 -13.87
CA ASN A 91 2.81 -15.40 -14.87
C ASN A 91 4.15 -15.93 -14.30
N GLY A 92 4.38 -15.80 -12.99
CA GLY A 92 5.61 -16.25 -12.33
C GLY A 92 6.86 -15.42 -12.66
N SER A 93 6.70 -14.26 -13.31
CA SER A 93 7.84 -13.51 -13.87
C SER A 93 8.83 -13.00 -12.82
N ARG A 94 8.34 -12.58 -11.65
CA ARG A 94 9.20 -12.12 -10.54
C ARG A 94 8.43 -12.03 -9.22
N PRO A 95 9.10 -12.22 -8.08
CA PRO A 95 8.53 -11.90 -6.78
C PRO A 95 8.61 -10.41 -6.48
N ILE A 96 7.68 -9.94 -5.66
CA ILE A 96 7.69 -8.62 -5.05
C ILE A 96 7.59 -8.83 -3.55
N MET A 97 8.32 -8.07 -2.76
CA MET A 97 8.23 -8.11 -1.32
C MET A 97 7.61 -6.83 -0.79
N ILE A 98 6.68 -6.97 0.13
CA ILE A 98 6.08 -5.85 0.87
C ILE A 98 6.28 -6.06 2.37
N ASN A 99 6.25 -4.98 3.15
CA ASN A 99 6.26 -5.10 4.60
C ASN A 99 4.96 -5.76 5.08
N SER A 100 5.10 -6.85 5.84
CA SER A 100 3.96 -7.64 6.35
C SER A 100 3.03 -6.83 7.25
N GLU A 101 3.53 -5.78 7.87
CA GLU A 101 2.72 -4.87 8.68
C GLU A 101 1.59 -4.22 7.86
N TYR A 102 1.89 -3.82 6.62
CA TYR A 102 0.88 -3.24 5.73
C TYR A 102 -0.05 -4.28 5.10
N ASP A 103 0.46 -5.50 4.92
CA ASP A 103 -0.32 -6.63 4.44
C ASP A 103 -1.35 -7.11 5.47
N ALA A 104 -1.08 -6.94 6.77
CA ALA A 104 -1.97 -7.34 7.85
C ALA A 104 -3.31 -6.59 7.88
N PHE A 105 -3.40 -5.41 7.23
CA PHE A 105 -4.64 -4.65 7.11
C PHE A 105 -5.56 -5.14 5.99
N VAL A 106 -5.14 -6.14 5.22
CA VAL A 106 -5.85 -6.62 4.04
C VAL A 106 -6.43 -8.00 4.30
N ASP A 107 -7.74 -8.16 4.11
CA ASP A 107 -8.34 -9.49 4.04
C ASP A 107 -8.04 -10.12 2.66
N HIS A 108 -7.17 -11.12 2.66
CA HIS A 108 -6.70 -11.79 1.43
C HIS A 108 -7.78 -12.58 0.69
N HIS A 109 -8.92 -12.81 1.30
CA HIS A 109 -10.06 -13.51 0.68
C HIS A 109 -10.97 -12.57 -0.09
N GLU A 110 -10.99 -11.30 0.30
CA GLU A 110 -11.89 -10.29 -0.27
C GLU A 110 -11.18 -9.31 -1.23
N PHE A 111 -9.86 -9.20 -1.13
CA PHE A 111 -9.08 -8.22 -1.88
C PHE A 111 -8.20 -8.83 -2.97
N VAL A 112 -8.04 -8.08 -4.05
CA VAL A 112 -7.21 -8.44 -5.20
C VAL A 112 -5.99 -7.54 -5.24
N TYR A 113 -4.83 -8.14 -5.48
CA TYR A 113 -3.56 -7.44 -5.56
C TYR A 113 -3.19 -7.21 -7.03
N HIS A 114 -2.79 -5.99 -7.34
CA HIS A 114 -2.37 -5.58 -8.68
C HIS A 114 -1.01 -4.89 -8.63
N SER A 115 -0.25 -5.01 -9.69
CA SER A 115 1.00 -4.26 -9.88
C SER A 115 1.25 -3.97 -11.36
N SER A 116 2.36 -3.35 -11.66
CA SER A 116 2.90 -3.24 -13.00
C SER A 116 4.25 -3.93 -13.08
N ASN A 117 4.72 -4.18 -14.28
CA ASN A 117 6.01 -4.88 -14.50
C ASN A 117 7.25 -4.03 -14.16
N SER A 118 7.08 -2.89 -13.49
CA SER A 118 8.20 -2.09 -12.98
C SER A 118 8.67 -2.61 -11.62
N PRO A 119 9.98 -2.76 -11.37
CA PRO A 119 10.52 -3.24 -10.09
C PRO A 119 10.22 -2.31 -8.90
N PHE A 120 9.85 -1.06 -9.19
CA PHE A 120 9.51 -0.05 -8.19
C PHE A 120 8.02 0.29 -8.15
N ALA A 121 7.20 -0.45 -8.91
CA ALA A 121 5.77 -0.20 -8.89
C ALA A 121 5.18 -0.57 -7.53
N PRO A 122 4.32 0.27 -6.96
CA PRO A 122 3.60 -0.09 -5.76
C PRO A 122 2.63 -1.23 -6.04
N ILE A 123 2.25 -1.91 -5.00
CA ILE A 123 1.15 -2.86 -5.02
C ILE A 123 -0.13 -2.09 -4.77
N LEU A 124 -1.07 -2.19 -5.68
CA LEU A 124 -2.43 -1.68 -5.52
C LEU A 124 -3.32 -2.84 -5.09
N VAL A 125 -3.90 -2.74 -3.92
CA VAL A 125 -4.85 -3.71 -3.37
C VAL A 125 -6.25 -3.11 -3.44
N THR A 126 -7.20 -3.85 -3.99
CA THR A 126 -8.57 -3.35 -4.24
C THR A 126 -9.62 -4.37 -3.81
N ASP A 127 -10.77 -3.87 -3.40
CA ASP A 127 -11.97 -4.67 -3.06
C ASP A 127 -12.70 -5.22 -4.28
N THR A 128 -12.19 -4.98 -5.47
CA THR A 128 -12.73 -5.50 -6.73
C THR A 128 -11.62 -5.82 -7.73
N VAL A 129 -11.93 -6.67 -8.73
CA VAL A 129 -11.01 -7.02 -9.82
C VAL A 129 -10.72 -5.83 -10.74
N ASP A 130 -11.65 -4.88 -10.87
CA ASP A 130 -11.43 -3.65 -11.65
C ASP A 130 -11.02 -2.49 -10.72
N PRO A 131 -9.72 -2.13 -10.69
CA PRO A 131 -9.23 -1.09 -9.77
C PRO A 131 -9.93 0.26 -9.91
N LYS A 132 -10.50 0.56 -11.07
CA LYS A 132 -11.20 1.83 -11.31
C LYS A 132 -12.55 1.91 -10.60
N LYS A 133 -13.14 0.76 -10.29
CA LYS A 133 -14.45 0.65 -9.61
C LYS A 133 -14.29 0.46 -8.10
N ALA A 134 -13.07 0.31 -7.60
CA ALA A 134 -12.83 0.03 -6.21
C ALA A 134 -13.32 1.16 -5.29
N ALA A 135 -14.14 0.81 -4.32
CA ALA A 135 -14.54 1.70 -3.23
C ALA A 135 -13.42 1.82 -2.19
N VAL A 136 -12.75 0.71 -1.90
CA VAL A 136 -11.58 0.63 -1.02
C VAL A 136 -10.36 0.26 -1.86
N SER A 137 -9.27 0.99 -1.64
CA SER A 137 -7.99 0.68 -2.28
C SER A 137 -6.84 1.00 -1.34
N VAL A 138 -5.80 0.17 -1.39
CA VAL A 138 -4.57 0.38 -0.64
C VAL A 138 -3.39 0.35 -1.62
N LEU A 139 -2.53 1.36 -1.55
CA LEU A 139 -1.24 1.37 -2.22
C LEU A 139 -0.16 1.02 -1.20
N ILE A 140 0.63 0.00 -1.49
CA ILE A 140 1.74 -0.42 -0.63
C ILE A 140 3.04 -0.30 -1.43
N ALA A 141 4.00 0.45 -0.91
CA ALA A 141 5.32 0.55 -1.51
C ALA A 141 6.06 -0.79 -1.39
N PRO A 142 6.70 -1.29 -2.46
CA PRO A 142 7.51 -2.48 -2.38
C PRO A 142 8.76 -2.23 -1.53
N MET A 143 9.19 -3.25 -0.81
CA MET A 143 10.48 -3.24 -0.13
C MET A 143 11.59 -3.39 -1.17
N LYS A 144 12.67 -2.63 -1.00
CA LYS A 144 13.85 -2.79 -1.84
C LYS A 144 14.52 -4.12 -1.49
N ALA A 145 14.57 -5.02 -2.45
CA ALA A 145 15.36 -6.23 -2.33
C ALA A 145 16.86 -5.87 -2.28
N ASN A 146 17.55 -6.26 -1.22
CA ASN A 146 19.00 -6.30 -1.19
C ASN A 146 19.49 -7.59 -1.89
N ASP A 147 20.80 -7.76 -2.03
CA ASP A 147 21.38 -8.92 -2.73
C ASP A 147 21.01 -10.24 -2.06
N GLU A 148 20.88 -10.28 -0.72
CA GLU A 148 20.45 -11.46 0.01
C GLU A 148 19.02 -11.86 -0.31
N ILE A 149 18.12 -10.89 -0.30
CA ILE A 149 16.70 -11.11 -0.66
C ILE A 149 16.60 -11.58 -2.10
N GLN A 150 17.38 -10.98 -3.01
CA GLN A 150 17.40 -11.41 -4.41
C GLN A 150 17.89 -12.86 -4.54
N GLN A 151 18.88 -13.27 -3.77
CA GLN A 151 19.33 -14.67 -3.73
C GLN A 151 18.27 -15.61 -3.17
N VAL A 152 17.57 -15.20 -2.10
CA VAL A 152 16.45 -15.97 -1.55
C VAL A 152 15.35 -16.12 -2.59
N CYS A 153 14.96 -15.04 -3.26
CA CYS A 153 13.99 -15.08 -4.35
C CYS A 153 14.41 -16.06 -5.46
N ASN A 154 15.64 -15.97 -5.89
CA ASN A 154 16.17 -16.84 -6.94
C ASN A 154 16.15 -18.33 -6.55
N ARG A 155 16.30 -18.65 -5.26
CA ARG A 155 16.23 -20.04 -4.77
C ARG A 155 14.81 -20.56 -4.59
N LEU A 156 13.89 -19.68 -4.17
CA LEU A 156 12.51 -20.08 -3.86
C LEU A 156 11.63 -20.15 -5.11
N PHE A 157 11.97 -19.40 -6.13
CA PHE A 157 11.13 -19.21 -7.32
C PHE A 157 11.83 -19.64 -8.63
N ALA A 158 13.01 -20.29 -8.55
CA ALA A 158 13.65 -20.97 -9.66
C ALA A 158 13.00 -22.34 -9.88
#